data_d125512f49a191c42155200eb77ac2d0
#
_entry.id   d125512f49a191c42155200eb77ac2d0
#
_cell.length_a   1.000
_cell.length_b   1.000
_cell.length_c   1.000
_cell.angle_alpha   90.00
_cell.angle_beta   90.00
_cell.angle_gamma   90.00
#
_symmetry.space_group_name_H-M   'P 1'
#
loop_
_entity.id
_entity.type
_entity.pdbx_description
1 polymer ?
#
loop_
_entity_poly.entity_id
_entity_poly.type
_entity_poly.pdbx_seq_one_letter_code
_entity_poly.pdbx_strand_id
1 'polypeptide(L)'
;MGKDVLTLCGAALATLSCVCTIISFSTSYWLESYKEANSRFRNLGLWEACFNNFAYDRDSLGKTYDGCAWIFSYEYRPIFDWLNPNWFLAVQIMMTLNLILSLVTSLLCLLGILKFCPPHRASIAQLTNAILIFSSAVLITLSIIIFGVKSDIDRQWLSRPDQNFLSWSFGLAVVAGFLAIFSGMCLLVDSLRLGQIRRKAQAPPPYAGYKMSTVPPQY
;
A
#
# COMPACT_ATOMS: atom_id res chain seq x y z
N MET A 1 17.28 -12.92 21.99
CA MET A 1 16.18 -13.49 21.19
C MET A 1 15.05 -12.52 20.86
N GLY A 2 14.69 -11.51 21.67
CA GLY A 2 13.58 -10.60 21.33
C GLY A 2 13.91 -9.45 20.38
N LYS A 3 15.16 -9.27 19.95
CA LYS A 3 15.58 -8.13 19.12
C LYS A 3 15.28 -8.33 17.64
N ASP A 4 15.36 -9.55 17.17
CA ASP A 4 15.17 -9.89 15.75
C ASP A 4 13.69 -10.15 15.39
N VAL A 5 12.85 -10.46 16.39
CA VAL A 5 11.43 -10.80 16.17
C VAL A 5 10.64 -9.59 15.64
N LEU A 6 10.87 -8.40 16.17
CA LEU A 6 10.13 -7.20 15.77
C LEU A 6 10.46 -6.78 14.33
N THR A 7 11.75 -6.79 13.99
CA THR A 7 12.22 -6.55 12.61
C THR A 7 11.64 -7.58 11.65
N LEU A 8 11.68 -8.87 12.02
CA LEU A 8 11.18 -9.96 11.18
C LEU A 8 9.65 -9.86 11.00
N CYS A 9 8.92 -9.59 12.08
CA CYS A 9 7.47 -9.39 12.05
C CYS A 9 7.09 -8.22 11.16
N GLY A 10 7.74 -7.04 11.32
CA GLY A 10 7.51 -5.87 10.50
C GLY A 10 7.79 -6.13 9.02
N ALA A 11 8.90 -6.80 8.71
CA ALA A 11 9.26 -7.16 7.33
C ALA A 11 8.28 -8.18 6.72
N ALA A 12 7.85 -9.18 7.47
CA ALA A 12 6.86 -10.17 7.01
C ALA A 12 5.51 -9.51 6.69
N LEU A 13 5.04 -8.61 7.57
CA LEU A 13 3.81 -7.85 7.34
C LEU A 13 3.93 -6.91 6.13
N ALA A 14 5.09 -6.24 5.94
CA ALA A 14 5.34 -5.40 4.77
C ALA A 14 5.28 -6.22 3.48
N THR A 15 5.93 -7.38 3.47
CA THR A 15 5.95 -8.27 2.30
C THR A 15 4.55 -8.81 1.99
N LEU A 16 3.79 -9.22 3.01
CA LEU A 16 2.42 -9.71 2.84
C LEU A 16 1.51 -8.59 2.32
N SER A 17 1.63 -7.36 2.86
CA SER A 17 0.92 -6.18 2.35
C SER A 17 1.24 -5.93 0.87
N CYS A 18 2.52 -6.01 0.50
CA CYS A 18 2.96 -5.85 -0.89
C CYS A 18 2.33 -6.91 -1.81
N VAL A 19 2.31 -8.18 -1.40
CA VAL A 19 1.69 -9.28 -2.18
C VAL A 19 0.19 -9.03 -2.36
N CYS A 20 -0.53 -8.69 -1.30
CA CYS A 20 -1.95 -8.34 -1.37
C CYS A 20 -2.20 -7.14 -2.30
N THR A 21 -1.33 -6.13 -2.24
CA THR A 21 -1.39 -4.96 -3.12
C THR A 21 -1.18 -5.36 -4.58
N ILE A 22 -0.19 -6.21 -4.90
CA ILE A 22 0.07 -6.68 -6.27
C ILE A 22 -1.16 -7.41 -6.81
N ILE A 23 -1.74 -8.31 -6.06
CA ILE A 23 -2.93 -9.08 -6.49
C ILE A 23 -4.10 -8.12 -6.72
N SER A 24 -4.38 -7.23 -5.76
CA SER A 24 -5.46 -6.26 -5.87
C SER A 24 -5.25 -5.28 -7.04
N PHE A 25 -4.02 -4.86 -7.31
CA PHE A 25 -3.66 -3.95 -8.38
C PHE A 25 -3.82 -4.58 -9.77
N SER A 26 -3.53 -5.88 -9.90
CA SER A 26 -3.48 -6.58 -11.18
C SER A 26 -4.80 -7.20 -11.61
N THR A 27 -5.74 -7.39 -10.68
CA THR A 27 -6.99 -8.10 -10.96
C THR A 27 -8.13 -7.15 -11.30
N SER A 28 -9.07 -7.64 -12.12
CA SER A 28 -10.24 -6.88 -12.61
C SER A 28 -11.50 -7.06 -11.74
N TYR A 29 -11.33 -7.26 -10.41
CA TYR A 29 -12.43 -7.55 -9.49
C TYR A 29 -12.51 -6.56 -8.31
N TRP A 30 -12.40 -5.28 -8.58
CA TRP A 30 -12.66 -4.22 -7.60
C TRP A 30 -14.15 -3.99 -7.43
N LEU A 31 -14.87 -3.98 -8.55
CA LEU A 31 -16.32 -3.88 -8.62
C LEU A 31 -16.87 -5.01 -9.50
N GLU A 32 -17.96 -5.63 -9.11
CA GLU A 32 -18.59 -6.73 -9.85
C GLU A 32 -20.11 -6.57 -9.82
N SER A 33 -20.77 -6.96 -10.90
CA SER A 33 -22.24 -6.98 -10.95
C SER A 33 -22.78 -8.30 -10.43
N TYR A 34 -23.92 -8.26 -9.71
CA TYR A 34 -24.61 -9.47 -9.29
C TYR A 34 -25.02 -10.30 -10.49
N LYS A 35 -24.81 -11.62 -10.43
CA LYS A 35 -25.12 -12.56 -11.53
C LYS A 35 -26.60 -12.56 -11.88
N GLU A 36 -27.47 -12.39 -10.87
CA GLU A 36 -28.93 -12.36 -11.01
C GLU A 36 -29.42 -11.08 -11.70
N ALA A 37 -28.59 -10.04 -11.70
CA ALA A 37 -28.94 -8.75 -12.29
C ALA A 37 -29.00 -8.76 -13.82
N ASN A 38 -28.43 -9.77 -14.46
CA ASN A 38 -28.30 -9.88 -15.92
C ASN A 38 -27.76 -8.59 -16.55
N SER A 39 -26.85 -7.92 -15.83
CA SER A 39 -26.25 -6.65 -16.24
C SER A 39 -25.32 -6.85 -17.43
N ARG A 40 -25.27 -5.86 -18.31
CA ARG A 40 -24.29 -5.82 -19.39
C ARG A 40 -22.88 -5.44 -18.90
N PHE A 41 -22.77 -4.89 -17.69
CA PHE A 41 -21.52 -4.71 -16.98
C PHE A 41 -21.21 -6.02 -16.21
N ARG A 42 -19.96 -6.50 -16.26
CA ARG A 42 -19.52 -7.72 -15.55
C ARG A 42 -18.66 -7.38 -14.34
N ASN A 43 -17.49 -6.85 -14.59
CA ASN A 43 -16.54 -6.49 -13.53
C ASN A 43 -15.57 -5.41 -14.00
N LEU A 44 -15.02 -4.67 -13.02
CA LEU A 44 -14.04 -3.61 -13.21
C LEU A 44 -12.90 -3.77 -12.21
N GLY A 45 -11.69 -3.69 -12.70
CA GLY A 45 -10.47 -3.52 -11.90
C GLY A 45 -9.91 -2.12 -12.06
N LEU A 46 -8.68 -1.92 -11.60
CA LEU A 46 -8.00 -0.64 -11.78
C LEU A 46 -7.60 -0.39 -13.25
N TRP A 47 -7.35 -1.42 -14.01
CA TRP A 47 -6.78 -1.33 -15.35
C TRP A 47 -7.63 -1.98 -16.43
N GLU A 48 -8.55 -2.83 -16.06
CA GLU A 48 -9.35 -3.63 -16.97
C GLU A 48 -10.83 -3.51 -16.64
N ALA A 49 -11.65 -3.40 -17.67
CA ALA A 49 -13.10 -3.42 -17.57
C ALA A 49 -13.66 -4.54 -18.45
N CYS A 50 -14.70 -5.24 -17.97
CA CYS A 50 -15.33 -6.35 -18.65
C CYS A 50 -16.82 -6.08 -18.85
N PHE A 51 -17.28 -6.21 -20.08
CA PHE A 51 -18.67 -6.04 -20.48
C PHE A 51 -19.21 -7.26 -21.20
N ASN A 52 -20.54 -7.35 -21.29
CA ASN A 52 -21.26 -8.38 -22.04
C ASN A 52 -22.26 -7.68 -22.97
N ASN A 53 -21.92 -7.56 -24.24
CA ASN A 53 -22.73 -6.92 -25.25
C ASN A 53 -23.31 -5.56 -24.81
N PHE A 54 -22.43 -4.72 -24.23
CA PHE A 54 -22.78 -3.41 -23.69
C PHE A 54 -22.78 -2.35 -24.80
N ALA A 55 -23.90 -1.66 -24.98
CA ALA A 55 -24.00 -0.48 -25.83
C ALA A 55 -24.11 0.77 -24.94
N TYR A 56 -23.29 1.75 -25.20
CA TYR A 56 -23.35 3.03 -24.48
C TYR A 56 -24.29 3.99 -25.22
N ASP A 57 -25.37 4.40 -24.57
CA ASP A 57 -26.44 5.20 -25.19
C ASP A 57 -26.00 6.55 -25.75
N ARG A 58 -24.85 7.07 -25.27
CA ARG A 58 -24.28 8.33 -25.75
C ARG A 58 -23.15 8.14 -26.77
N ASP A 59 -22.88 6.90 -27.17
CA ASP A 59 -21.89 6.62 -28.21
C ASP A 59 -22.51 6.88 -29.58
N SER A 60 -22.03 7.92 -30.25
CA SER A 60 -22.47 8.30 -31.59
C SER A 60 -22.19 7.22 -32.65
N LEU A 61 -21.32 6.28 -32.36
CA LEU A 61 -20.94 5.20 -33.27
C LEU A 61 -21.81 3.93 -33.09
N GLY A 62 -22.64 3.86 -32.05
CA GLY A 62 -23.50 2.71 -31.77
C GLY A 62 -22.72 1.42 -31.53
N LYS A 63 -21.46 1.52 -31.06
CA LYS A 63 -20.58 0.38 -30.86
C LYS A 63 -21.05 -0.44 -29.67
N THR A 64 -20.97 -1.76 -29.79
CA THR A 64 -21.16 -2.71 -28.70
C THR A 64 -19.82 -3.18 -28.18
N TYR A 65 -19.70 -3.26 -26.84
CA TYR A 65 -18.49 -3.69 -26.13
C TYR A 65 -18.74 -5.07 -25.54
N ASP A 66 -17.87 -6.02 -25.85
CA ASP A 66 -17.98 -7.40 -25.38
C ASP A 66 -16.61 -7.93 -24.96
N GLY A 67 -16.58 -8.68 -23.84
CA GLY A 67 -15.33 -9.17 -23.26
C GLY A 67 -14.62 -8.18 -22.34
N CYS A 68 -13.36 -8.49 -22.06
CA CYS A 68 -12.49 -7.67 -21.16
C CYS A 68 -11.42 -6.98 -21.99
N ALA A 69 -11.21 -5.69 -21.74
CA ALA A 69 -10.13 -4.95 -22.35
C ALA A 69 -9.51 -3.94 -21.36
N TRP A 70 -8.30 -3.53 -21.64
CA TRP A 70 -7.61 -2.52 -20.88
C TRP A 70 -8.32 -1.16 -21.01
N ILE A 71 -8.51 -0.46 -19.88
CA ILE A 71 -9.26 0.81 -19.84
C ILE A 71 -8.67 1.85 -20.80
N PHE A 72 -7.35 1.89 -20.94
CA PHE A 72 -6.64 2.78 -21.85
C PHE A 72 -6.48 2.22 -23.27
N SER A 73 -7.19 1.14 -23.63
CA SER A 73 -7.14 0.58 -24.97
C SER A 73 -7.85 1.48 -25.98
N TYR A 74 -7.47 1.33 -27.24
CA TYR A 74 -8.17 2.01 -28.34
C TYR A 74 -9.66 1.63 -28.42
N GLU A 75 -9.99 0.44 -27.94
CA GLU A 75 -11.35 -0.08 -27.93
C GLU A 75 -12.30 0.77 -27.09
N TYR A 76 -11.87 1.23 -25.90
CA TYR A 76 -12.68 2.02 -24.98
C TYR A 76 -12.55 3.53 -25.17
N ARG A 77 -11.79 3.98 -26.18
CA ARG A 77 -11.57 5.40 -26.44
C ARG A 77 -12.88 6.22 -26.58
N PRO A 78 -13.94 5.71 -27.25
CA PRO A 78 -15.20 6.47 -27.36
C PRO A 78 -15.94 6.68 -26.03
N ILE A 79 -15.75 5.79 -25.07
CA ILE A 79 -16.40 5.81 -23.75
C ILE A 79 -15.44 6.12 -22.61
N PHE A 80 -14.21 6.56 -22.93
CA PHE A 80 -13.13 6.71 -21.95
C PHE A 80 -13.48 7.70 -20.85
N ASP A 81 -14.00 8.87 -21.15
CA ASP A 81 -14.33 9.91 -20.17
C ASP A 81 -15.43 9.47 -19.19
N TRP A 82 -16.32 8.60 -19.65
CA TRP A 82 -17.35 8.00 -18.81
C TRP A 82 -16.78 6.83 -17.98
N LEU A 83 -15.94 5.97 -18.58
CA LEU A 83 -15.38 4.79 -17.93
C LEU A 83 -14.31 5.15 -16.89
N ASN A 84 -13.48 6.17 -17.17
CA ASN A 84 -12.36 6.61 -16.34
C ASN A 84 -12.49 8.08 -15.89
N PRO A 85 -13.47 8.40 -15.03
CA PRO A 85 -13.63 9.76 -14.51
C PRO A 85 -12.41 10.17 -13.67
N ASN A 86 -12.18 11.46 -13.51
CA ASN A 86 -11.01 12.04 -12.84
C ASN A 86 -10.76 11.48 -11.43
N TRP A 87 -11.79 11.17 -10.67
CA TRP A 87 -11.65 10.57 -9.34
C TRP A 87 -11.10 9.13 -9.42
N PHE A 88 -11.49 8.37 -10.45
CA PHE A 88 -10.98 7.02 -10.65
C PHE A 88 -9.53 7.04 -11.14
N LEU A 89 -9.18 7.98 -12.02
CA LEU A 89 -7.79 8.22 -12.40
C LEU A 89 -6.91 8.57 -11.18
N ALA A 90 -7.42 9.37 -10.24
CA ALA A 90 -6.71 9.67 -9.00
C ALA A 90 -6.46 8.40 -8.16
N VAL A 91 -7.44 7.50 -8.06
CA VAL A 91 -7.28 6.19 -7.40
C VAL A 91 -6.18 5.36 -8.08
N GLN A 92 -6.17 5.28 -9.41
CA GLN A 92 -5.14 4.56 -10.18
C GLN A 92 -3.74 5.10 -9.90
N ILE A 93 -3.56 6.42 -9.87
CA ILE A 93 -2.27 7.08 -9.56
C ILE A 93 -1.85 6.75 -8.13
N MET A 94 -2.73 6.92 -7.15
CA MET A 94 -2.41 6.64 -5.74
C MET A 94 -2.06 5.18 -5.52
N MET A 95 -2.77 4.25 -6.15
CA MET A 95 -2.49 2.82 -6.06
C MET A 95 -1.17 2.44 -6.74
N THR A 96 -0.81 3.11 -7.83
CA THR A 96 0.50 2.93 -8.48
C THR A 96 1.64 3.40 -7.57
N LEU A 97 1.52 4.58 -6.96
CA LEU A 97 2.50 5.10 -6.01
C LEU A 97 2.61 4.21 -4.77
N ASN A 98 1.47 3.75 -4.24
CA ASN A 98 1.42 2.79 -3.15
C ASN A 98 2.17 1.49 -3.49
N LEU A 99 1.96 0.93 -4.68
CA LEU A 99 2.66 -0.27 -5.14
C LEU A 99 4.18 -0.06 -5.19
N ILE A 100 4.63 1.05 -5.74
CA ILE A 100 6.07 1.40 -5.80
C ILE A 100 6.66 1.49 -4.39
N LEU A 101 6.01 2.22 -3.47
CA LEU A 101 6.49 2.39 -2.10
C LEU A 101 6.53 1.06 -1.34
N SER A 102 5.51 0.21 -1.50
CA SER A 102 5.46 -1.11 -0.84
C SER A 102 6.52 -2.06 -1.37
N LEU A 103 6.80 -2.06 -2.68
CA LEU A 103 7.88 -2.84 -3.29
C LEU A 103 9.25 -2.40 -2.78
N VAL A 104 9.51 -1.08 -2.77
CA VAL A 104 10.76 -0.53 -2.24
C VAL A 104 10.95 -0.89 -0.78
N THR A 105 9.90 -0.75 0.05
CA THR A 105 9.96 -1.10 1.47
C THR A 105 10.24 -2.58 1.67
N SER A 106 9.56 -3.46 0.94
CA SER A 106 9.77 -4.92 1.02
C SER A 106 11.20 -5.29 0.64
N LEU A 107 11.75 -4.69 -0.40
CA LEU A 107 13.14 -4.90 -0.82
C LEU A 107 14.12 -4.42 0.25
N LEU A 108 13.94 -3.21 0.79
CA LEU A 108 14.81 -2.67 1.84
C LEU A 108 14.75 -3.51 3.13
N CYS A 109 13.57 -4.01 3.50
CA CYS A 109 13.42 -4.93 4.63
C CYS A 109 14.19 -6.24 4.39
N LEU A 110 14.09 -6.81 3.18
CA LEU A 110 14.82 -8.02 2.83
C LEU A 110 16.34 -7.81 2.90
N LEU A 111 16.85 -6.71 2.34
CA LEU A 111 18.27 -6.35 2.42
C LEU A 111 18.74 -6.17 3.88
N GLY A 112 17.87 -5.61 4.73
CA GLY A 112 18.13 -5.47 6.16
C GLY A 112 18.24 -6.84 6.88
N ILE A 113 17.36 -7.79 6.57
CA ILE A 113 17.39 -9.16 7.12
C ILE A 113 18.65 -9.90 6.67
N LEU A 114 19.05 -9.74 5.40
CA LEU A 114 20.28 -10.32 4.84
C LEU A 114 21.57 -9.64 5.36
N LYS A 115 21.45 -8.68 6.29
CA LYS A 115 22.58 -7.96 6.92
C LYS A 115 23.48 -7.20 5.95
N PHE A 116 22.96 -6.79 4.79
CA PHE A 116 23.69 -5.89 3.89
C PHE A 116 23.85 -4.48 4.47
N CYS A 117 23.00 -4.10 5.45
CA CYS A 117 23.08 -2.80 6.11
C CYS A 117 24.04 -2.88 7.32
N PRO A 118 25.01 -1.97 7.41
CA PRO A 118 25.94 -1.93 8.54
C PRO A 118 25.18 -1.59 9.85
N PRO A 119 25.58 -2.19 10.99
CA PRO A 119 24.81 -2.10 12.25
C PRO A 119 24.69 -0.67 12.78
N HIS A 120 25.64 0.23 12.46
CA HIS A 120 25.58 1.63 12.89
C HIS A 120 24.48 2.43 12.15
N ARG A 121 23.97 1.98 10.99
CA ARG A 121 22.89 2.60 10.23
C ARG A 121 21.53 1.89 10.37
N ALA A 122 21.47 0.78 11.08
CA ALA A 122 20.26 -0.04 11.19
C ALA A 122 19.05 0.75 11.72
N SER A 123 19.21 1.62 12.71
CA SER A 123 18.13 2.46 13.24
C SER A 123 17.58 3.43 12.19
N ILE A 124 18.45 4.04 11.38
CA ILE A 124 18.03 4.98 10.31
C ILE A 124 17.33 4.20 9.20
N ALA A 125 17.84 3.02 8.82
CA ALA A 125 17.23 2.18 7.80
C ALA A 125 15.81 1.76 8.20
N GLN A 126 15.60 1.34 9.46
CA GLN A 126 14.26 0.98 9.95
C GLN A 126 13.32 2.18 10.03
N LEU A 127 13.82 3.36 10.37
CA LEU A 127 13.02 4.60 10.33
C LEU A 127 12.58 4.93 8.90
N THR A 128 13.48 4.82 7.93
CA THR A 128 13.17 5.03 6.51
C THR A 128 12.09 4.05 6.05
N ASN A 129 12.24 2.76 6.38
CA ASN A 129 11.24 1.75 6.05
C ASN A 129 9.87 2.05 6.68
N ALA A 130 9.85 2.50 7.94
CA ALA A 130 8.62 2.89 8.62
C ALA A 130 7.93 4.09 7.93
N ILE A 131 8.70 5.11 7.52
CA ILE A 131 8.15 6.27 6.81
C ILE A 131 7.58 5.85 5.45
N LEU A 132 8.29 5.03 4.68
CA LEU A 132 7.84 4.56 3.36
C LEU A 132 6.54 3.76 3.47
N ILE A 133 6.46 2.81 4.41
CA ILE A 133 5.27 1.97 4.57
C ILE A 133 4.07 2.76 5.13
N PHE A 134 4.27 3.76 6.00
CA PHE A 134 3.18 4.64 6.43
C PHE A 134 2.69 5.53 5.29
N SER A 135 3.59 6.05 4.44
CA SER A 135 3.19 6.81 3.24
C SER A 135 2.36 5.92 2.29
N SER A 136 2.79 4.67 2.09
CA SER A 136 2.05 3.65 1.35
C SER A 136 0.66 3.41 1.97
N ALA A 137 0.58 3.24 3.30
CA ALA A 137 -0.68 3.04 4.01
C ALA A 137 -1.66 4.21 3.84
N VAL A 138 -1.18 5.44 3.83
CA VAL A 138 -2.01 6.63 3.57
C VAL A 138 -2.57 6.60 2.16
N LEU A 139 -1.74 6.32 1.16
CA LEU A 139 -2.17 6.29 -0.25
C LEU A 139 -3.22 5.21 -0.51
N ILE A 140 -3.00 3.98 -0.01
CA ILE A 140 -3.98 2.90 -0.19
C ILE A 140 -5.28 3.18 0.56
N THR A 141 -5.22 3.76 1.77
CA THR A 141 -6.41 4.12 2.54
C THR A 141 -7.25 5.18 1.82
N LEU A 142 -6.61 6.22 1.29
CA LEU A 142 -7.30 7.24 0.50
C LEU A 142 -7.94 6.63 -0.76
N SER A 143 -7.23 5.74 -1.45
CA SER A 143 -7.73 5.04 -2.64
C SER A 143 -8.99 4.22 -2.34
N ILE A 144 -8.96 3.46 -1.24
CA ILE A 144 -10.09 2.63 -0.79
C ILE A 144 -11.31 3.50 -0.45
N ILE A 145 -11.10 4.61 0.29
CA ILE A 145 -12.19 5.51 0.67
C ILE A 145 -12.79 6.17 -0.56
N ILE A 146 -11.97 6.74 -1.44
CA ILE A 146 -12.46 7.42 -2.64
C ILE A 146 -13.20 6.45 -3.54
N PHE A 147 -12.64 5.27 -3.80
CA PHE A 147 -13.28 4.26 -4.66
C PHE A 147 -14.58 3.75 -4.03
N GLY A 148 -14.57 3.36 -2.75
CA GLY A 148 -15.74 2.82 -2.07
C GLY A 148 -16.90 3.82 -2.01
N VAL A 149 -16.62 5.10 -1.73
CA VAL A 149 -17.65 6.15 -1.68
C VAL A 149 -18.14 6.53 -3.07
N LYS A 150 -17.21 6.71 -4.03
CA LYS A 150 -17.59 7.17 -5.38
C LYS A 150 -18.29 6.10 -6.20
N SER A 151 -17.94 4.84 -6.03
CA SER A 151 -18.61 3.73 -6.72
C SER A 151 -20.10 3.59 -6.34
N ASP A 152 -20.49 4.06 -5.15
CA ASP A 152 -21.88 4.03 -4.68
C ASP A 152 -22.63 5.33 -5.01
N ILE A 153 -21.97 6.49 -4.82
CA ILE A 153 -22.62 7.81 -4.98
C ILE A 153 -22.75 8.22 -6.46
N ASP A 154 -21.80 7.88 -7.31
CA ASP A 154 -21.77 8.30 -8.70
C ASP A 154 -22.73 7.46 -9.55
N ARG A 155 -24.01 7.84 -9.53
CA ARG A 155 -25.08 7.16 -10.25
C ARG A 155 -24.99 7.25 -11.78
N GLN A 156 -24.11 8.10 -12.32
CA GLN A 156 -23.88 8.24 -13.75
C GLN A 156 -22.73 7.35 -14.24
N TRP A 157 -21.96 6.81 -13.28
CA TRP A 157 -20.84 5.94 -13.56
C TRP A 157 -21.28 4.47 -13.49
N LEU A 158 -20.99 3.75 -14.54
CA LEU A 158 -21.38 2.36 -14.79
C LEU A 158 -22.89 2.10 -14.85
N SER A 159 -23.26 1.04 -15.52
CA SER A 159 -24.66 0.65 -15.71
C SER A 159 -25.21 0.04 -14.41
N ARG A 160 -26.38 0.53 -13.98
CA ARG A 160 -27.12 -0.02 -12.83
C ARG A 160 -26.28 -0.12 -11.55
N PRO A 161 -25.85 1.00 -10.97
CA PRO A 161 -24.98 1.02 -9.80
C PRO A 161 -25.55 0.25 -8.59
N ASP A 162 -26.89 0.16 -8.47
CA ASP A 162 -27.56 -0.60 -7.41
C ASP A 162 -27.39 -2.13 -7.52
N GLN A 163 -26.88 -2.60 -8.64
CA GLN A 163 -26.67 -4.02 -8.93
C GLN A 163 -25.18 -4.41 -8.92
N ASN A 164 -24.32 -3.49 -8.51
CA ASN A 164 -22.88 -3.70 -8.40
C ASN A 164 -22.47 -3.75 -6.92
N PHE A 165 -21.44 -4.53 -6.62
CA PHE A 165 -20.87 -4.65 -5.29
C PHE A 165 -19.34 -4.62 -5.33
N LEU A 166 -18.73 -4.17 -4.22
CA LEU A 166 -17.27 -4.20 -4.04
C LEU A 166 -16.81 -5.65 -3.88
N SER A 167 -15.98 -6.11 -4.82
CA SER A 167 -15.60 -7.51 -4.90
C SER A 167 -14.31 -7.81 -4.11
N TRP A 168 -13.86 -9.06 -4.16
CA TRP A 168 -12.77 -9.59 -3.34
C TRP A 168 -11.44 -8.89 -3.53
N SER A 169 -11.15 -8.39 -4.72
CA SER A 169 -9.91 -7.67 -5.01
C SER A 169 -9.82 -6.34 -4.27
N PHE A 170 -10.94 -5.62 -4.17
CA PHE A 170 -11.06 -4.44 -3.30
C PHE A 170 -10.86 -4.83 -1.83
N GLY A 171 -11.45 -5.95 -1.39
CA GLY A 171 -11.22 -6.48 -0.04
C GLY A 171 -9.75 -6.77 0.26
N LEU A 172 -8.99 -7.27 -0.72
CA LEU A 172 -7.53 -7.45 -0.57
C LEU A 172 -6.79 -6.11 -0.43
N ALA A 173 -7.21 -5.05 -1.12
CA ALA A 173 -6.65 -3.71 -0.91
C ALA A 173 -6.87 -3.23 0.53
N VAL A 174 -8.05 -3.47 1.09
CA VAL A 174 -8.36 -3.13 2.50
C VAL A 174 -7.44 -3.89 3.45
N VAL A 175 -7.29 -5.19 3.27
CA VAL A 175 -6.37 -6.03 4.07
C VAL A 175 -4.92 -5.52 3.94
N ALA A 176 -4.46 -5.20 2.73
CA ALA A 176 -3.13 -4.67 2.49
C ALA A 176 -2.88 -3.36 3.27
N GLY A 177 -3.88 -2.47 3.31
CA GLY A 177 -3.80 -1.23 4.09
C GLY A 177 -3.59 -1.47 5.59
N PHE A 178 -4.35 -2.38 6.19
CA PHE A 178 -4.16 -2.77 7.60
C PHE A 178 -2.78 -3.38 7.85
N LEU A 179 -2.34 -4.30 6.98
CA LEU A 179 -1.02 -4.91 7.10
C LEU A 179 0.11 -3.87 7.00
N ALA A 180 -0.02 -2.87 6.13
CA ALA A 180 0.92 -1.76 6.02
C ALA A 180 1.00 -0.93 7.31
N ILE A 181 -0.12 -0.61 7.93
CA ILE A 181 -0.17 0.13 9.21
C ILE A 181 0.53 -0.67 10.32
N PHE A 182 0.19 -1.96 10.48
CA PHE A 182 0.81 -2.80 11.52
C PHE A 182 2.31 -3.00 11.26
N SER A 183 2.72 -3.20 10.01
CA SER A 183 4.13 -3.24 9.63
C SER A 183 4.87 -1.96 10.02
N GLY A 184 4.30 -0.80 9.68
CA GLY A 184 4.85 0.50 10.01
C GLY A 184 5.05 0.69 11.52
N MET A 185 4.08 0.28 12.34
CA MET A 185 4.21 0.30 13.79
C MET A 185 5.35 -0.57 14.30
N CYS A 186 5.48 -1.81 13.79
CA CYS A 186 6.56 -2.71 14.17
C CYS A 186 7.94 -2.11 13.82
N LEU A 187 8.10 -1.60 12.59
CA LEU A 187 9.35 -1.02 12.11
C LEU A 187 9.71 0.27 12.83
N LEU A 188 8.74 1.10 13.17
CA LEU A 188 8.95 2.33 13.96
C LEU A 188 9.45 2.00 15.37
N VAL A 189 8.79 1.08 16.06
CA VAL A 189 9.21 0.65 17.40
C VAL A 189 10.61 0.04 17.36
N ASP A 190 10.92 -0.76 16.34
CA ASP A 190 12.27 -1.33 16.16
C ASP A 190 13.32 -0.23 15.93
N SER A 191 13.05 0.76 15.09
CA SER A 191 13.90 1.93 14.88
C SER A 191 14.21 2.69 16.18
N LEU A 192 13.18 2.96 16.99
CA LEU A 192 13.33 3.66 18.27
C LEU A 192 14.19 2.85 19.26
N ARG A 193 13.99 1.53 19.33
CA ARG A 193 14.79 0.62 20.15
C ARG A 193 16.27 0.63 19.74
N LEU A 194 16.54 0.48 18.46
CA LEU A 194 17.90 0.52 17.92
C LEU A 194 18.57 1.90 18.16
N GLY A 195 17.81 2.99 18.03
CA GLY A 195 18.28 4.34 18.35
C GLY A 195 18.68 4.51 19.81
N GLN A 196 17.89 3.96 20.75
CA GLN A 196 18.22 3.99 22.19
C GLN A 196 19.48 3.19 22.52
N ILE A 197 19.62 1.99 21.92
CA ILE A 197 20.82 1.14 22.11
C ILE A 197 22.06 1.90 21.63
N ARG A 198 21.99 2.55 20.47
CA ARG A 198 23.09 3.34 19.92
C ARG A 198 23.46 4.50 20.83
N ARG A 199 22.48 5.25 21.34
CA ARG A 199 22.73 6.36 22.28
C ARG A 199 23.40 5.90 23.56
N LYS A 200 22.96 4.76 24.13
CA LYS A 200 23.58 4.19 25.33
C LYS A 200 25.01 3.71 25.06
N ALA A 201 25.32 3.18 23.89
CA ALA A 201 26.66 2.75 23.51
C ALA A 201 27.62 3.94 23.27
N GLN A 202 27.12 5.12 22.95
CA GLN A 202 27.89 6.35 22.72
C GLN A 202 27.99 7.23 23.98
N ALA A 203 27.24 6.95 25.04
CA ALA A 203 27.29 7.70 26.27
C ALA A 203 28.67 7.47 26.94
N PRO A 204 29.37 8.54 27.42
CA PRO A 204 30.59 8.36 28.18
C PRO A 204 30.32 7.49 29.41
N PRO A 205 31.28 6.66 29.83
CA PRO A 205 31.12 5.83 31.01
C PRO A 205 30.74 6.71 32.19
N PRO A 206 29.80 6.29 33.04
CA PRO A 206 29.50 7.01 34.26
C PRO A 206 30.82 7.18 35.03
N TYR A 207 31.18 8.40 35.39
CA TYR A 207 32.41 8.78 36.06
C TYR A 207 32.89 7.68 37.03
N ALA A 208 33.90 6.94 36.63
CA ALA A 208 34.71 6.20 37.61
C ALA A 208 35.31 7.25 38.51
N GLY A 209 34.81 7.28 39.74
CA GLY A 209 35.10 8.32 40.69
C GLY A 209 36.57 8.77 40.67
N TYR A 210 36.79 10.05 40.63
CA TYR A 210 38.10 10.67 40.83
C TYR A 210 38.71 10.02 42.09
N LYS A 211 39.70 9.12 41.92
CA LYS A 211 40.58 8.76 43.00
C LYS A 211 41.32 10.07 43.36
N MET A 212 40.88 10.73 44.43
CA MET A 212 41.68 11.76 45.07
C MET A 212 43.05 11.12 45.37
N SER A 213 44.07 11.52 44.63
CA SER A 213 45.44 11.23 45.01
C SER A 213 45.68 11.97 46.33
N THR A 214 45.74 11.23 47.41
CA THR A 214 46.25 11.72 48.70
C THR A 214 47.69 12.16 48.47
N VAL A 215 47.89 13.47 48.38
CA VAL A 215 49.23 14.05 48.45
C VAL A 215 49.74 13.77 49.84
N PRO A 216 50.91 13.12 50.02
CA PRO A 216 51.48 12.90 51.33
C PRO A 216 51.93 14.26 51.90
N PRO A 217 51.77 14.50 53.23
CA PRO A 217 52.24 15.71 53.88
C PRO A 217 53.73 15.78 53.77
N GLN A 218 54.26 16.89 53.26
CA GLN A 218 55.68 17.20 53.34
C GLN A 218 55.94 17.77 54.73
N TYR A 219 56.80 17.10 55.50
CA TYR A 219 57.44 17.65 56.74
C TYR A 219 58.72 18.31 56.36
#